data_a3e147230cf4fcc895ddf480ecf5e714
#
_entry.id   a3e147230cf4fcc895ddf480ecf5e714
#
_cell.length_a   1.000
_cell.length_b   1.000
_cell.length_c   1.000
_cell.angle_alpha   90.00
_cell.angle_beta   90.00
_cell.angle_gamma   90.00
#
_symmetry.space_group_name_H-M   'P 1'
#
loop_
_entity.id
_entity.type
_entity.pdbx_description
1 polymer ?
#
loop_
_entity_poly.entity_id
_entity_poly.type
_entity_poly.pdbx_seq_one_letter_code
_entity_poly.pdbx_strand_id
1 'polypeptide(L)'
;TFLYCMAPFNSIDFKFFIIPNELNFFLMILGVAITFFLSQNTHGTFAPFRDAFVEQYAMLFSPFSSVIWNHIAGAVLGFLFFLMLNVFTRGRGIGFGDVKLSFALGLIFGWPDIALIAALSFIIGGLWSAGLVMFGAKRMRDKVPFAPFFVAGALLTFFFGFLILKGYFAAFGL
;
A
#
# COMPACT_ATOMS: atom_id res chain seq x y z
N THR A 1 -16.28 -32.31 3.44
CA THR A 1 -14.81 -32.51 3.42
C THR A 1 -14.06 -31.30 2.84
N PHE A 2 -14.70 -30.47 2.01
CA PHE A 2 -14.10 -29.27 1.40
C PHE A 2 -13.95 -28.08 2.37
N LEU A 3 -14.80 -27.98 3.37
CA LEU A 3 -14.76 -26.92 4.40
C LEU A 3 -13.59 -27.08 5.39
N TYR A 4 -13.04 -28.29 5.53
CA TYR A 4 -11.90 -28.55 6.43
C TYR A 4 -10.53 -28.15 5.83
N CYS A 5 -10.44 -28.00 4.50
CA CYS A 5 -9.21 -27.58 3.84
C CYS A 5 -9.00 -26.05 3.82
N MET A 6 -10.07 -25.29 3.98
CA MET A 6 -10.01 -23.81 4.05
C MET A 6 -9.75 -23.26 5.48
N ALA A 7 -9.96 -24.07 6.50
CA ALA A 7 -9.79 -23.70 7.90
C ALA A 7 -8.33 -23.35 8.30
N PRO A 8 -7.27 -24.03 7.80
CA PRO A 8 -5.91 -23.71 8.22
C PRO A 8 -5.35 -22.44 7.60
N PHE A 9 -5.82 -22.03 6.40
CA PHE A 9 -5.30 -20.85 5.71
C PHE A 9 -5.69 -19.55 6.40
N ASN A 10 -6.94 -19.49 6.90
CA ASN A 10 -7.45 -18.30 7.60
C ASN A 10 -6.94 -18.17 9.05
N SER A 11 -6.47 -19.29 9.64
CA SER A 11 -5.97 -19.30 11.02
C SER A 11 -4.48 -18.96 11.12
N ILE A 12 -3.71 -19.12 10.06
CA ILE A 12 -2.25 -18.91 10.06
C ILE A 12 -1.94 -17.42 9.99
N ASP A 13 -2.64 -16.64 9.17
CA ASP A 13 -2.38 -15.21 8.99
C ASP A 13 -2.73 -14.38 10.24
N PHE A 14 -3.79 -14.75 10.95
CA PHE A 14 -4.17 -14.04 12.19
C PHE A 14 -3.36 -14.45 13.43
N LYS A 15 -2.74 -15.63 13.43
CA LYS A 15 -2.05 -16.17 14.62
C LYS A 15 -0.57 -15.85 14.66
N PHE A 16 0.10 -15.70 13.51
CA PHE A 16 1.54 -15.49 13.45
C PHE A 16 1.98 -14.10 13.01
N PHE A 17 1.09 -13.22 12.52
CA PHE A 17 1.40 -11.86 12.04
C PHE A 17 2.57 -11.81 11.04
N ILE A 18 2.80 -12.89 10.29
CA ILE A 18 3.93 -13.03 9.38
C ILE A 18 3.39 -13.11 7.96
N ILE A 19 3.74 -12.14 7.12
CA ILE A 19 3.50 -12.21 5.68
C ILE A 19 4.51 -13.22 5.11
N PRO A 20 4.07 -14.27 4.40
CA PRO A 20 4.98 -15.22 3.76
C PRO A 20 5.95 -14.48 2.84
N ASN A 21 7.25 -14.79 2.93
CA ASN A 21 8.26 -14.17 2.08
C ASN A 21 8.00 -14.44 0.59
N GLU A 22 7.42 -15.61 0.28
CA GLU A 22 7.06 -16.03 -1.07
C GLU A 22 6.04 -15.07 -1.70
N LEU A 23 5.05 -14.62 -0.91
CA LEU A 23 4.05 -13.65 -1.37
C LEU A 23 4.70 -12.31 -1.71
N ASN A 24 5.57 -11.80 -0.83
CA ASN A 24 6.28 -10.55 -1.08
C ASN A 24 7.19 -10.65 -2.31
N PHE A 25 7.87 -11.78 -2.48
CA PHE A 25 8.73 -12.02 -3.65
C PHE A 25 7.91 -12.08 -4.94
N PHE A 26 6.78 -12.77 -4.92
CA PHE A 26 5.83 -12.80 -6.05
C PHE A 26 5.33 -11.40 -6.41
N LEU A 27 4.92 -10.61 -5.43
CA LEU A 27 4.47 -9.23 -5.64
C LEU A 27 5.58 -8.33 -6.19
N MET A 28 6.84 -8.52 -5.77
CA MET A 28 7.98 -7.78 -6.33
C MET A 28 8.20 -8.13 -7.81
N ILE A 29 8.16 -9.42 -8.17
CA ILE A 29 8.29 -9.86 -9.57
C ILE A 29 7.13 -9.27 -10.39
N LEU A 30 5.91 -9.34 -9.88
CA LEU A 30 4.74 -8.78 -10.52
C LEU A 30 4.88 -7.26 -10.72
N GLY A 31 5.38 -6.53 -9.72
CA GLY A 31 5.64 -5.10 -9.81
C GLY A 31 6.66 -4.75 -10.89
N VAL A 32 7.77 -5.49 -10.96
CA VAL A 32 8.77 -5.31 -12.02
C VAL A 32 8.17 -5.60 -13.40
N ALA A 33 7.39 -6.67 -13.53
CA ALA A 33 6.74 -7.03 -14.80
C ALA A 33 5.75 -5.95 -15.26
N ILE A 34 4.92 -5.43 -14.35
CA ILE A 34 3.99 -4.34 -14.61
C ILE A 34 4.74 -3.09 -15.05
N THR A 35 5.77 -2.66 -14.30
CA THR A 35 6.57 -1.48 -14.63
C THR A 35 7.21 -1.61 -16.01
N PHE A 36 7.76 -2.80 -16.33
CA PHE A 36 8.35 -3.06 -17.64
C PHE A 36 7.31 -3.01 -18.76
N PHE A 37 6.15 -3.65 -18.57
CA PHE A 37 5.06 -3.65 -19.55
C PHE A 37 4.51 -2.25 -19.81
N LEU A 38 4.29 -1.46 -18.77
CA LEU A 38 3.86 -0.07 -18.88
C LEU A 38 4.89 0.77 -19.63
N SER A 39 6.17 0.60 -19.32
CA SER A 39 7.28 1.32 -19.98
C SER A 39 7.33 1.07 -21.49
N GLN A 40 7.01 -0.13 -21.96
CA GLN A 40 7.01 -0.45 -23.40
C GLN A 40 5.82 0.14 -24.14
N ASN A 41 4.68 0.30 -23.47
CA ASN A 41 3.44 0.78 -24.10
C ASN A 41 3.28 2.31 -24.05
N THR A 42 4.13 3.01 -23.31
CA THR A 42 4.08 4.48 -23.15
C THR A 42 5.09 5.19 -24.06
N HIS A 43 4.90 5.08 -25.37
CA HIS A 43 5.69 5.81 -26.38
C HIS A 43 5.19 7.25 -26.61
N GLY A 44 4.99 8.04 -25.55
CA GLY A 44 4.54 9.42 -25.72
C GLY A 44 4.76 10.29 -24.49
N THR A 45 5.06 11.53 -24.74
CA THR A 45 5.66 12.55 -23.88
C THR A 45 4.90 12.91 -22.59
N PHE A 46 3.73 12.32 -22.30
CA PHE A 46 2.92 12.63 -21.11
C PHE A 46 2.16 11.42 -20.55
N ALA A 47 2.58 10.22 -20.90
CA ALA A 47 1.91 8.98 -20.53
C ALA A 47 2.07 8.49 -19.08
N PRO A 48 3.13 8.83 -18.29
CA PRO A 48 3.27 8.29 -16.93
C PRO A 48 2.14 8.67 -15.97
N PHE A 49 1.42 9.74 -16.27
CA PHE A 49 0.33 10.22 -15.40
C PHE A 49 -1.02 9.56 -15.70
N ARG A 50 -1.16 8.97 -16.88
CA ARG A 50 -2.36 8.24 -17.28
C ARG A 50 -2.47 6.87 -16.59
N ASP A 51 -1.33 6.34 -16.16
CA ASP A 51 -1.24 5.02 -15.53
C ASP A 51 -1.30 5.09 -13.99
N ALA A 52 -1.28 6.29 -13.41
CA ALA A 52 -1.52 6.48 -11.99
C ALA A 52 -3.03 6.42 -11.68
N PHE A 53 -3.41 5.71 -10.64
CA PHE A 53 -4.80 5.61 -10.18
C PHE A 53 -5.35 6.94 -9.65
N VAL A 54 -4.46 7.90 -9.45
CA VAL A 54 -4.73 9.28 -9.02
C VAL A 54 -4.89 10.23 -10.23
N GLU A 55 -4.68 9.72 -11.46
CA GLU A 55 -4.84 10.44 -12.73
C GLU A 55 -4.17 11.83 -12.75
N GLN A 56 -4.97 12.89 -13.07
CA GLN A 56 -4.46 14.25 -13.20
C GLN A 56 -3.80 14.82 -11.94
N TYR A 57 -4.15 14.33 -10.74
CA TYR A 57 -3.51 14.77 -9.50
C TYR A 57 -2.06 14.26 -9.37
N ALA A 58 -1.70 13.20 -10.09
CA ALA A 58 -0.33 12.75 -10.15
C ALA A 58 0.63 13.82 -10.70
N MET A 59 0.16 14.69 -11.60
CA MET A 59 0.96 15.78 -12.16
C MET A 59 1.42 16.79 -11.10
N LEU A 60 0.62 17.02 -10.06
CA LEU A 60 0.95 17.95 -9.00
C LEU A 60 2.06 17.44 -8.08
N PHE A 61 2.18 16.12 -7.95
CA PHE A 61 3.05 15.48 -6.97
C PHE A 61 4.22 14.71 -7.57
N SER A 62 4.22 14.44 -8.89
CA SER A 62 5.29 13.66 -9.52
C SER A 62 6.26 14.54 -10.30
N PRO A 63 7.53 14.64 -9.88
CA PRO A 63 8.58 15.30 -10.63
C PRO A 63 9.15 14.45 -11.77
N PHE A 64 8.70 13.19 -11.91
CA PHE A 64 9.31 12.22 -12.84
C PHE A 64 8.50 12.10 -14.13
N SER A 65 9.16 12.33 -15.26
CA SER A 65 8.56 12.20 -16.59
C SER A 65 8.56 10.77 -17.15
N SER A 66 9.27 9.85 -16.50
CA SER A 66 9.41 8.45 -16.94
C SER A 66 8.66 7.51 -15.99
N VAL A 67 7.88 6.58 -16.58
CA VAL A 67 7.16 5.52 -15.85
C VAL A 67 8.08 4.74 -14.92
N ILE A 68 9.23 4.32 -15.44
CA ILE A 68 10.20 3.52 -14.66
C ILE A 68 10.65 4.28 -13.40
N TRP A 69 11.06 5.55 -13.57
CA TRP A 69 11.51 6.36 -12.45
C TRP A 69 10.40 6.63 -11.44
N ASN A 70 9.16 6.76 -11.92
CA ASN A 70 8.01 6.98 -11.05
C ASN A 70 7.73 5.74 -10.16
N HIS A 71 7.76 4.53 -10.73
CA HIS A 71 7.56 3.29 -9.98
C HIS A 71 8.75 2.98 -9.05
N ILE A 72 9.99 3.24 -9.48
CA ILE A 72 11.16 3.12 -8.61
C ILE A 72 11.07 4.11 -7.45
N ALA A 73 10.71 5.36 -7.71
CA ALA A 73 10.52 6.36 -6.66
C ALA A 73 9.45 5.94 -5.66
N GLY A 74 8.29 5.43 -6.14
CA GLY A 74 7.24 4.90 -5.29
C GLY A 74 7.72 3.75 -4.40
N ALA A 75 8.49 2.82 -4.97
CA ALA A 75 9.06 1.71 -4.21
C ALA A 75 10.06 2.18 -3.14
N VAL A 76 10.98 3.08 -3.51
CA VAL A 76 12.00 3.59 -2.59
C VAL A 76 11.38 4.44 -1.49
N LEU A 77 10.47 5.34 -1.83
CA LEU A 77 9.80 6.21 -0.85
C LEU A 77 8.91 5.39 0.10
N GLY A 78 8.14 4.45 -0.43
CA GLY A 78 7.35 3.53 0.38
C GLY A 78 8.21 2.72 1.33
N PHE A 79 9.29 2.11 0.80
CA PHE A 79 10.24 1.35 1.60
C PHE A 79 10.87 2.19 2.72
N LEU A 80 11.42 3.36 2.40
CA LEU A 80 12.07 4.24 3.36
C LEU A 80 11.10 4.72 4.45
N PHE A 81 9.88 5.10 4.06
CA PHE A 81 8.86 5.54 5.00
C PHE A 81 8.51 4.44 6.01
N PHE A 82 8.22 3.22 5.55
CA PHE A 82 7.88 2.11 6.42
C PHE A 82 9.09 1.57 7.20
N LEU A 83 10.30 1.64 6.62
CA LEU A 83 11.53 1.32 7.32
C LEU A 83 11.77 2.29 8.47
N MET A 84 11.59 3.59 8.23
CA MET A 84 11.70 4.61 9.26
C MET A 84 10.71 4.35 10.41
N LEU A 85 9.46 4.05 10.10
CA LEU A 85 8.46 3.70 11.11
C LEU A 85 8.83 2.41 11.87
N ASN A 86 9.35 1.39 11.19
CA ASN A 86 9.82 0.16 11.83
C ASN A 86 10.96 0.43 12.83
N VAL A 87 11.95 1.24 12.42
CA VAL A 87 13.07 1.63 13.27
C VAL A 87 12.60 2.45 14.47
N PHE A 88 11.75 3.47 14.26
CA PHE A 88 11.22 4.29 15.35
C PHE A 88 10.38 3.49 16.34
N THR A 89 9.57 2.55 15.86
CA THR A 89 8.75 1.69 16.72
C THR A 89 9.52 0.49 17.28
N ARG A 90 10.80 0.35 16.92
CA ARG A 90 11.65 -0.80 17.26
C ARG A 90 10.98 -2.14 16.90
N GLY A 91 10.32 -2.19 15.76
CA GLY A 91 9.58 -3.37 15.28
C GLY A 91 8.33 -3.73 16.07
N ARG A 92 7.90 -2.88 17.03
CA ARG A 92 6.72 -3.17 17.85
C ARG A 92 5.41 -2.78 17.20
N GLY A 93 5.40 -1.74 16.35
CA GLY A 93 4.21 -1.25 15.65
C GLY A 93 4.06 -1.85 14.26
N ILE A 94 5.10 -1.76 13.44
CA ILE A 94 5.12 -2.20 12.05
C ILE A 94 6.18 -3.27 11.89
N GLY A 95 5.80 -4.42 11.33
CA GLY A 95 6.71 -5.54 11.07
C GLY A 95 7.63 -5.29 9.87
N PHE A 96 8.78 -5.98 9.81
CA PHE A 96 9.66 -5.92 8.64
C PHE A 96 8.99 -6.50 7.36
N GLY A 97 7.98 -7.37 7.53
CA GLY A 97 7.14 -7.85 6.44
C GLY A 97 6.38 -6.73 5.73
N ASP A 98 5.84 -5.76 6.50
CA ASP A 98 5.12 -4.61 5.97
C ASP A 98 6.05 -3.67 5.20
N VAL A 99 7.33 -3.56 5.61
CA VAL A 99 8.36 -2.80 4.90
C VAL A 99 8.61 -3.41 3.50
N LYS A 100 8.72 -4.74 3.42
CA LYS A 100 8.87 -5.43 2.13
C LYS A 100 7.61 -5.29 1.26
N LEU A 101 6.44 -5.38 1.87
CA LEU A 101 5.16 -5.22 1.18
C LEU A 101 5.01 -3.81 0.62
N SER A 102 5.42 -2.77 1.36
CA SER A 102 5.39 -1.39 0.88
C SER A 102 6.28 -1.17 -0.34
N PHE A 103 7.46 -1.82 -0.37
CA PHE A 103 8.33 -1.79 -1.54
C PHE A 103 7.66 -2.42 -2.76
N ALA A 104 7.06 -3.62 -2.59
CA ALA A 104 6.37 -4.31 -3.67
C ALA A 104 5.18 -3.51 -4.21
N LEU A 105 4.34 -2.96 -3.32
CA LEU A 105 3.22 -2.11 -3.73
C LEU A 105 3.69 -0.79 -4.36
N GLY A 106 4.79 -0.22 -3.89
CA GLY A 106 5.40 0.94 -4.52
C GLY A 106 5.88 0.68 -5.95
N LEU A 107 6.39 -0.54 -6.25
CA LEU A 107 6.71 -0.97 -7.61
C LEU A 107 5.46 -1.15 -8.48
N ILE A 108 4.34 -1.61 -7.90
CA ILE A 108 3.10 -1.86 -8.64
C ILE A 108 2.37 -0.54 -8.95
N PHE A 109 2.20 0.31 -7.93
CA PHE A 109 1.38 1.51 -8.02
C PHE A 109 2.17 2.77 -8.39
N GLY A 110 3.46 2.84 -8.02
CA GLY A 110 4.28 4.02 -8.26
C GLY A 110 4.01 5.16 -7.27
N TRP A 111 4.61 6.31 -7.56
CA TRP A 111 4.38 7.57 -6.87
C TRP A 111 3.38 8.42 -7.67
N PRO A 112 2.38 9.11 -7.09
CA PRO A 112 2.11 9.29 -5.64
C PRO A 112 1.16 8.24 -5.03
N ASP A 113 0.69 7.26 -5.78
CA ASP A 113 -0.34 6.32 -5.35
C ASP A 113 0.04 5.58 -4.06
N ILE A 114 1.33 5.22 -3.89
CA ILE A 114 1.81 4.58 -2.67
C ILE A 114 1.62 5.45 -1.42
N ALA A 115 1.69 6.77 -1.54
CA ALA A 115 1.44 7.68 -0.43
C ALA A 115 -0.03 7.69 -0.03
N LEU A 116 -0.94 7.67 -1.02
CA LEU A 116 -2.38 7.56 -0.79
C LEU A 116 -2.73 6.21 -0.14
N ILE A 117 -2.14 5.11 -0.64
CA ILE A 117 -2.29 3.77 -0.06
C ILE A 117 -1.88 3.77 1.41
N ALA A 118 -0.70 4.32 1.72
CA ALA A 118 -0.22 4.42 3.10
C ALA A 118 -1.18 5.24 3.97
N ALA A 119 -1.60 6.42 3.53
CA ALA A 119 -2.53 7.27 4.26
C ALA A 119 -3.86 6.56 4.56
N LEU A 120 -4.48 5.94 3.56
CA LEU A 120 -5.72 5.19 3.72
C LEU A 120 -5.55 4.01 4.68
N SER A 121 -4.42 3.29 4.58
CA SER A 121 -4.10 2.15 5.45
C SER A 121 -4.01 2.57 6.91
N PHE A 122 -3.37 3.72 7.19
CA PHE A 122 -3.29 4.27 8.55
C PHE A 122 -4.65 4.75 9.05
N ILE A 123 -5.46 5.37 8.21
CA ILE A 123 -6.82 5.80 8.59
C ILE A 123 -7.67 4.58 8.94
N ILE A 124 -7.74 3.59 8.06
CA ILE A 124 -8.55 2.38 8.27
C ILE A 124 -8.05 1.59 9.48
N GLY A 125 -6.73 1.35 9.55
CA GLY A 125 -6.12 0.62 10.66
C GLY A 125 -6.26 1.35 12.00
N GLY A 126 -6.16 2.67 11.99
CA GLY A 126 -6.35 3.51 13.18
C GLY A 126 -7.80 3.48 13.67
N LEU A 127 -8.78 3.67 12.76
CA LEU A 127 -10.22 3.58 13.10
C LEU A 127 -10.58 2.19 13.61
N TRP A 128 -10.12 1.14 12.97
CA TRP A 128 -10.35 -0.23 13.40
C TRP A 128 -9.75 -0.50 14.78
N SER A 129 -8.50 -0.10 14.99
CA SER A 129 -7.81 -0.29 16.27
C SER A 129 -8.47 0.52 17.40
N ALA A 130 -8.88 1.75 17.12
CA ALA A 130 -9.62 2.57 18.08
C ALA A 130 -10.96 1.92 18.45
N GLY A 131 -11.70 1.39 17.47
CA GLY A 131 -12.94 0.65 17.72
C GLY A 131 -12.71 -0.56 18.63
N LEU A 132 -11.70 -1.40 18.35
CA LEU A 132 -11.39 -2.56 19.19
C LEU A 132 -11.06 -2.19 20.65
N VAL A 133 -10.39 -1.06 20.87
CA VAL A 133 -10.09 -0.57 22.22
C VAL A 133 -11.34 -0.03 22.89
N MET A 134 -12.18 0.73 22.19
CA MET A 134 -13.43 1.28 22.72
C MET A 134 -14.42 0.18 23.16
N PHE A 135 -14.50 -0.90 22.39
CA PHE A 135 -15.35 -2.06 22.73
C PHE A 135 -14.70 -3.04 23.73
N GLY A 136 -13.50 -2.72 24.24
CA GLY A 136 -12.81 -3.56 25.21
C GLY A 136 -12.30 -4.91 24.68
N ALA A 137 -12.34 -5.09 23.35
CA ALA A 137 -11.90 -6.34 22.69
C ALA A 137 -10.39 -6.50 22.67
N LYS A 138 -9.63 -5.39 22.72
CA LYS A 138 -8.16 -5.38 22.78
C LYS A 138 -7.65 -4.27 23.72
N ARG A 139 -6.44 -4.46 24.24
CA ARG A 139 -5.73 -3.43 25.00
C ARG A 139 -4.88 -2.58 24.04
N MET A 140 -4.60 -1.33 24.43
CA MET A 140 -3.78 -0.40 23.62
C MET A 140 -2.38 -0.93 23.25
N ARG A 141 -1.90 -1.96 23.95
CA ARG A 141 -0.58 -2.57 23.69
C ARG A 141 -0.63 -3.84 22.85
N ASP A 142 -1.82 -4.29 22.48
CA ASP A 142 -1.97 -5.50 21.69
C ASP A 142 -1.58 -5.22 20.24
N LYS A 143 -0.82 -6.15 19.65
CA LYS A 143 -0.40 -6.04 18.25
C LYS A 143 -1.61 -6.27 17.32
N VAL A 144 -1.75 -5.39 16.34
CA VAL A 144 -2.72 -5.53 15.24
C VAL A 144 -1.92 -5.71 13.96
N PRO A 145 -2.22 -6.73 13.13
CA PRO A 145 -1.53 -6.90 11.85
C PRO A 145 -1.83 -5.71 10.95
N PHE A 146 -0.79 -5.07 10.38
CA PHE A 146 -0.97 -3.91 9.52
C PHE A 146 -1.28 -4.29 8.06
N ALA A 147 -0.78 -5.44 7.61
CA ALA A 147 -0.93 -5.93 6.24
C ALA A 147 -2.36 -5.92 5.67
N PRO A 148 -3.41 -6.38 6.38
CA PRO A 148 -4.77 -6.35 5.84
C PRO A 148 -5.27 -4.93 5.58
N PHE A 149 -4.88 -3.94 6.40
CA PHE A 149 -5.22 -2.54 6.18
C PHE A 149 -4.46 -1.96 4.99
N PHE A 150 -3.23 -2.44 4.77
CA PHE A 150 -2.43 -2.03 3.63
C PHE A 150 -3.02 -2.54 2.31
N VAL A 151 -3.48 -3.79 2.28
CA VAL A 151 -4.22 -4.34 1.13
C VAL A 151 -5.54 -3.61 0.91
N ALA A 152 -6.28 -3.29 1.99
CA ALA A 152 -7.53 -2.52 1.88
C ALA A 152 -7.26 -1.11 1.32
N GLY A 153 -6.21 -0.43 1.77
CA GLY A 153 -5.77 0.87 1.24
C GLY A 153 -5.41 0.78 -0.26
N ALA A 154 -4.70 -0.26 -0.66
CA ALA A 154 -4.36 -0.50 -2.06
C ALA A 154 -5.60 -0.74 -2.94
N LEU A 155 -6.56 -1.54 -2.47
CA LEU A 155 -7.82 -1.76 -3.18
C LEU A 155 -8.65 -0.49 -3.30
N LEU A 156 -8.74 0.30 -2.24
CA LEU A 156 -9.44 1.59 -2.28
C LEU A 156 -8.78 2.57 -3.24
N THR A 157 -7.46 2.65 -3.27
CA THR A 157 -6.75 3.50 -4.23
C THR A 157 -6.97 3.01 -5.65
N PHE A 158 -6.95 1.71 -5.88
CA PHE A 158 -7.19 1.12 -7.19
C PHE A 158 -8.57 1.46 -7.76
N PHE A 159 -9.63 1.33 -6.95
CA PHE A 159 -11.00 1.55 -7.43
C PHE A 159 -11.48 3.00 -7.29
N PHE A 160 -11.00 3.73 -6.28
CA PHE A 160 -11.56 5.02 -5.88
C PHE A 160 -10.52 6.12 -5.69
N GLY A 161 -9.24 5.90 -6.07
CA GLY A 161 -8.14 6.84 -5.82
C GLY A 161 -8.44 8.24 -6.35
N PHE A 162 -8.88 8.35 -7.60
CA PHE A 162 -9.29 9.61 -8.21
C PHE A 162 -10.45 10.28 -7.47
N LEU A 163 -11.49 9.52 -7.12
CA LEU A 163 -12.68 10.05 -6.45
C LEU A 163 -12.36 10.58 -5.04
N ILE A 164 -11.50 9.87 -4.31
CA ILE A 164 -11.04 10.24 -2.96
C ILE A 164 -10.29 11.58 -3.02
N LEU A 165 -9.33 11.71 -3.95
CA LEU A 165 -8.59 12.96 -4.09
C LEU A 165 -9.44 14.11 -4.59
N LYS A 166 -10.31 13.87 -5.56
CA LYS A 166 -11.26 14.87 -6.03
C LYS A 166 -12.13 15.39 -4.88
N GLY A 167 -12.64 14.48 -4.05
CA GLY A 167 -13.42 14.86 -2.86
C GLY A 167 -12.61 15.65 -1.85
N TYR A 168 -11.36 15.25 -1.63
CA TYR A 168 -10.44 15.95 -0.73
C TYR A 168 -10.18 17.38 -1.21
N PHE A 169 -9.76 17.58 -2.47
CA PHE A 169 -9.50 18.92 -3.01
C PHE A 169 -10.75 19.79 -3.07
N ALA A 170 -11.90 19.22 -3.46
CA ALA A 170 -13.18 19.95 -3.44
C ALA A 170 -13.57 20.44 -2.02
N ALA A 171 -13.27 19.66 -0.97
CA ALA A 171 -13.52 20.05 0.41
C ALA A 171 -12.63 21.23 0.87
N PHE A 172 -11.45 21.41 0.27
CA PHE A 172 -10.53 22.52 0.57
C PHE A 172 -10.63 23.69 -0.43
N GLY A 173 -11.57 23.64 -1.40
CA GLY A 173 -11.81 24.69 -2.36
C GLY A 173 -10.74 24.82 -3.45
N LEU A 174 -10.02 23.73 -3.73
CA LEU A 174 -8.97 23.63 -4.74
C LEU A 174 -9.43 22.81 -5.96
#